data_6cbd2d3174020cdda9457332485c8bbe
#
_entry.id   6cbd2d3174020cdda9457332485c8bbe
#
_cell.length_a   1.000
_cell.length_b   1.000
_cell.length_c   1.000
_cell.angle_alpha   90.00
_cell.angle_beta   90.00
_cell.angle_gamma   90.00
#
_symmetry.space_group_name_H-M   'P 1'
#
loop_
_entity.id
_entity.type
_entity.pdbx_description
1 polymer ?
#
loop_
_entity_poly.entity_id
_entity_poly.type
_entity_poly.pdbx_seq_one_letter_code
_entity_poly.pdbx_strand_id
1 'polypeptide(L)'
;MFAYASGVVIESFYRFHRLEACHVIAHFNEWQLGMGALYIKKYVPKIATLFTTHATGVGRSIAGNGLPLYNHLKNYNGDQMARQLNMVAKHSIEKRAAQSVDCFTTVSDITAQECAQFLQRLPDVVTPNGFEKDFIPNGLNYRRARKKARETLLNVAENLLGHFVHPDALLVGISGRYEYKNKGIDVFIDALDRLRRMPQLSKDVVAFIMIPAWIKGPREDWQSAL
;
A
#
# COMPACT_ATOMS: atom_id res chain seq x y z
N MET A 1 16.18 13.56 -7.20
CA MET A 1 17.60 13.11 -7.17
C MET A 1 17.70 11.57 -7.23
N PHE A 2 17.09 10.82 -6.33
CA PHE A 2 17.16 9.35 -6.29
C PHE A 2 16.78 8.66 -7.61
N ALA A 3 15.62 9.00 -8.18
CA ALA A 3 15.15 8.41 -9.44
C ALA A 3 16.06 8.69 -10.65
N TYR A 4 16.65 9.87 -10.72
CA TYR A 4 17.62 10.18 -11.76
C TYR A 4 18.88 9.32 -11.60
N ALA A 5 19.38 9.23 -10.37
CA ALA A 5 20.55 8.40 -10.06
C ALA A 5 20.31 6.93 -10.41
N SER A 6 19.10 6.39 -10.16
CA SER A 6 18.78 5.00 -10.54
C SER A 6 18.87 4.78 -12.06
N GLY A 7 18.44 5.74 -12.86
CA GLY A 7 18.61 5.68 -14.32
C GLY A 7 20.09 5.66 -14.75
N VAL A 8 20.90 6.55 -14.14
CA VAL A 8 22.36 6.61 -14.40
C VAL A 8 23.06 5.30 -14.00
N VAL A 9 22.68 4.71 -12.86
CA VAL A 9 23.23 3.43 -12.41
C VAL A 9 22.88 2.30 -13.38
N ILE A 10 21.63 2.24 -13.85
CA ILE A 10 21.20 1.25 -14.85
C ILE A 10 21.98 1.43 -16.15
N GLU A 11 22.14 2.65 -16.64
CA GLU A 11 22.95 2.91 -17.84
C GLU A 11 24.41 2.49 -17.65
N SER A 12 25.03 2.86 -16.51
CA SER A 12 26.40 2.48 -16.18
C SER A 12 26.58 0.97 -16.16
N PHE A 13 25.67 0.25 -15.50
CA PHE A 13 25.65 -1.22 -15.47
C PHE A 13 25.50 -1.82 -16.89
N TYR A 14 24.55 -1.33 -17.67
CA TYR A 14 24.30 -1.77 -19.03
C TYR A 14 25.55 -1.64 -19.91
N ARG A 15 26.22 -0.47 -19.87
CA ARG A 15 27.43 -0.21 -20.66
C ARG A 15 28.65 -1.00 -20.16
N PHE A 16 28.83 -1.06 -18.82
CA PHE A 16 29.95 -1.80 -18.21
C PHE A 16 29.92 -3.28 -18.57
N HIS A 17 28.75 -3.89 -18.54
CA HIS A 17 28.58 -5.31 -18.89
C HIS A 17 28.37 -5.57 -20.39
N ARG A 18 28.44 -4.56 -21.24
CA ARG A 18 28.27 -4.64 -22.71
C ARG A 18 27.00 -5.40 -23.10
N LEU A 19 25.85 -4.99 -22.52
CA LEU A 19 24.57 -5.67 -22.71
C LEU A 19 23.83 -5.27 -24.00
N GLU A 20 24.48 -4.62 -24.96
CA GLU A 20 23.88 -4.12 -26.21
C GLU A 20 23.30 -5.23 -27.10
N ALA A 21 23.80 -6.45 -26.95
CA ALA A 21 23.29 -7.64 -27.64
C ALA A 21 22.21 -8.40 -26.85
N CYS A 22 21.91 -7.96 -25.62
CA CYS A 22 20.95 -8.62 -24.76
C CYS A 22 19.58 -7.91 -24.81
N HIS A 23 18.53 -8.67 -24.55
CA HIS A 23 17.21 -8.11 -24.25
C HIS A 23 17.18 -7.67 -22.78
N VAL A 24 17.24 -6.37 -22.52
CA VAL A 24 17.28 -5.80 -21.18
C VAL A 24 15.97 -5.04 -20.91
N ILE A 25 15.38 -5.30 -19.76
CA ILE A 25 14.20 -4.60 -19.28
C ILE A 25 14.55 -3.90 -17.96
N ALA A 26 14.26 -2.61 -17.87
CA ALA A 26 14.35 -1.85 -16.65
C ALA A 26 12.95 -1.63 -16.06
N HIS A 27 12.72 -2.17 -14.85
CA HIS A 27 11.42 -2.08 -14.16
C HIS A 27 11.47 -1.01 -13.07
N PHE A 28 10.58 -0.03 -13.19
CA PHE A 28 10.44 1.10 -12.28
C PHE A 28 9.10 1.03 -11.54
N ASN A 29 9.13 1.20 -10.22
CA ASN A 29 7.94 1.16 -9.39
C ASN A 29 7.66 2.53 -8.78
N GLU A 30 6.41 2.98 -8.86
CA GLU A 30 5.91 4.19 -8.25
C GLU A 30 6.52 5.48 -8.83
N TRP A 31 5.82 6.60 -8.59
CA TRP A 31 6.27 7.93 -9.04
C TRP A 31 7.71 8.28 -8.62
N GLN A 32 8.18 7.73 -7.48
CA GLN A 32 9.52 7.96 -6.96
C GLN A 32 10.62 7.54 -7.94
N LEU A 33 10.35 6.55 -8.80
CA LEU A 33 11.30 6.08 -9.82
C LEU A 33 10.97 6.56 -11.23
N GLY A 34 9.88 7.29 -11.42
CA GLY A 34 9.42 7.75 -12.73
C GLY A 34 10.47 8.52 -13.53
N MET A 35 11.29 9.37 -12.87
CA MET A 35 12.39 10.07 -13.55
C MET A 35 13.49 9.13 -14.06
N GLY A 36 13.69 7.97 -13.42
CA GLY A 36 14.62 6.94 -13.91
C GLY A 36 14.11 6.31 -15.20
N ALA A 37 12.80 6.02 -15.28
CA ALA A 37 12.18 5.52 -16.50
C ALA A 37 12.33 6.52 -17.65
N LEU A 38 12.06 7.81 -17.43
CA LEU A 38 12.22 8.86 -18.41
C LEU A 38 13.68 9.05 -18.85
N TYR A 39 14.62 8.89 -17.90
CA TYR A 39 16.06 8.93 -18.20
C TYR A 39 16.44 7.81 -19.17
N ILE A 40 16.07 6.56 -18.88
CA ILE A 40 16.37 5.42 -19.73
C ILE A 40 15.77 5.56 -21.12
N LYS A 41 14.52 5.99 -21.21
CA LYS A 41 13.86 6.25 -22.51
C LYS A 41 14.63 7.28 -23.35
N LYS A 42 15.23 8.28 -22.71
CA LYS A 42 15.96 9.35 -23.41
C LYS A 42 17.38 8.96 -23.80
N TYR A 43 18.13 8.32 -22.89
CA TYR A 43 19.57 8.14 -23.05
C TYR A 43 19.99 6.72 -23.45
N VAL A 44 19.16 5.71 -23.15
CA VAL A 44 19.44 4.32 -23.46
C VAL A 44 18.20 3.61 -24.04
N PRO A 45 17.67 4.08 -25.18
CA PRO A 45 16.40 3.62 -25.73
C PRO A 45 16.36 2.13 -26.14
N LYS A 46 17.50 1.46 -26.15
CA LYS A 46 17.59 -0.01 -26.36
C LYS A 46 17.11 -0.81 -25.15
N ILE A 47 17.10 -0.23 -23.96
CA ILE A 47 16.54 -0.87 -22.76
C ILE A 47 15.03 -0.67 -22.80
N ALA A 48 14.28 -1.79 -22.80
CA ALA A 48 12.84 -1.74 -22.64
C ALA A 48 12.47 -1.28 -21.23
N THR A 49 11.45 -0.44 -21.12
CA THR A 49 11.04 0.16 -19.84
C THR A 49 9.67 -0.35 -19.40
N LEU A 50 9.59 -0.84 -18.16
CA LEU A 50 8.37 -1.22 -17.49
C LEU A 50 8.13 -0.27 -16.32
N PHE A 51 6.93 0.28 -16.20
CA PHE A 51 6.54 1.12 -15.07
C PHE A 51 5.30 0.57 -14.41
N THR A 52 5.35 0.42 -13.07
CA THR A 52 4.21 -0.04 -12.26
C THR A 52 3.82 1.02 -11.27
N THR A 53 2.54 1.40 -11.23
CA THR A 53 1.96 2.18 -10.14
C THR A 53 0.98 1.32 -9.34
N HIS A 54 1.12 1.31 -8.00
CA HIS A 54 0.25 0.53 -7.09
C HIS A 54 -0.97 1.32 -6.62
N ALA A 55 -0.90 2.64 -6.71
CA ALA A 55 -2.01 3.56 -6.49
C ALA A 55 -1.62 4.90 -7.10
N THR A 56 -2.56 5.57 -7.77
CA THR A 56 -2.27 6.90 -8.31
C THR A 56 -2.03 7.90 -7.17
N GLY A 57 -1.01 8.74 -7.31
CA GLY A 57 -0.71 9.76 -6.31
C GLY A 57 -1.90 10.68 -6.06
N VAL A 58 -2.59 11.09 -7.12
CA VAL A 58 -3.79 11.96 -7.04
C VAL A 58 -4.96 11.23 -6.37
N GLY A 59 -5.25 9.99 -6.76
CA GLY A 59 -6.35 9.21 -6.19
C GLY A 59 -6.16 9.02 -4.68
N ARG A 60 -4.94 8.63 -4.26
CA ARG A 60 -4.60 8.51 -2.83
C ARG A 60 -4.79 9.83 -2.08
N SER A 61 -4.42 10.95 -2.68
CA SER A 61 -4.56 12.26 -2.04
C SER A 61 -6.01 12.70 -1.96
N ILE A 62 -6.84 12.44 -2.96
CA ILE A 62 -8.28 12.71 -2.94
C ILE A 62 -8.91 11.94 -1.78
N ALA A 63 -8.71 10.62 -1.71
CA ALA A 63 -9.27 9.78 -0.66
C ALA A 63 -8.72 10.14 0.73
N GLY A 64 -7.42 10.42 0.84
CA GLY A 64 -6.78 10.82 2.11
C GLY A 64 -7.30 12.14 2.68
N ASN A 65 -7.80 13.03 1.83
CA ASN A 65 -8.48 14.27 2.24
C ASN A 65 -9.99 14.09 2.47
N GLY A 66 -10.50 12.85 2.47
CA GLY A 66 -11.90 12.56 2.74
C GLY A 66 -12.84 12.89 1.58
N LEU A 67 -12.32 13.15 0.38
CA LEU A 67 -13.12 13.40 -0.80
C LEU A 67 -13.58 12.06 -1.43
N PRO A 68 -14.82 11.97 -1.96
CA PRO A 68 -15.39 10.73 -2.49
C PRO A 68 -14.74 10.35 -3.84
N LEU A 69 -13.68 9.57 -3.81
CA LEU A 69 -12.89 9.23 -5.00
C LEU A 69 -13.72 8.50 -6.05
N TYR A 70 -14.22 7.30 -5.73
CA TYR A 70 -14.82 6.41 -6.74
C TYR A 70 -16.22 6.86 -7.18
N ASN A 71 -17.00 7.47 -6.28
CA ASN A 71 -18.33 7.98 -6.61
C ASN A 71 -18.27 9.11 -7.63
N HIS A 72 -17.16 9.83 -7.70
CA HIS A 72 -16.98 10.97 -8.57
C HIS A 72 -15.74 10.88 -9.45
N LEU A 73 -15.16 9.69 -9.63
CA LEU A 73 -13.91 9.48 -10.34
C LEU A 73 -13.91 10.17 -11.72
N LYS A 74 -14.97 9.99 -12.49
CA LYS A 74 -15.10 10.55 -13.85
C LYS A 74 -15.19 12.09 -13.89
N ASN A 75 -15.53 12.71 -12.77
CA ASN A 75 -15.66 14.17 -12.67
C ASN A 75 -14.36 14.87 -12.29
N TYR A 76 -13.36 14.12 -11.80
CA TYR A 76 -12.09 14.67 -11.43
C TYR A 76 -11.14 14.78 -12.64
N ASN A 77 -10.50 15.94 -12.78
CA ASN A 77 -9.36 16.11 -13.68
C ASN A 77 -8.07 15.96 -12.87
N GLY A 78 -7.17 15.04 -13.28
CA GLY A 78 -5.95 14.72 -12.55
C GLY A 78 -5.02 15.91 -12.36
N ASP A 79 -4.81 16.71 -13.41
CA ASP A 79 -3.93 17.88 -13.37
C ASP A 79 -4.50 19.00 -12.49
N GLN A 80 -5.84 19.18 -12.50
CA GLN A 80 -6.51 20.14 -11.64
C GLN A 80 -6.44 19.72 -10.18
N MET A 81 -6.74 18.46 -9.89
CA MET A 81 -6.65 17.92 -8.52
C MET A 81 -5.23 17.96 -7.98
N ALA A 82 -4.23 17.69 -8.82
CA ALA A 82 -2.83 17.81 -8.43
C ALA A 82 -2.46 19.23 -7.99
N ARG A 83 -3.01 20.28 -8.65
CA ARG A 83 -2.82 21.66 -8.22
C ARG A 83 -3.52 21.95 -6.90
N GLN A 84 -4.79 21.57 -6.77
CA GLN A 84 -5.58 21.80 -5.56
C GLN A 84 -4.98 21.12 -4.32
N LEU A 85 -4.38 19.93 -4.51
CA LEU A 85 -3.80 19.12 -3.44
C LEU A 85 -2.28 19.33 -3.28
N ASN A 86 -1.72 20.34 -3.95
CA ASN A 86 -0.29 20.70 -3.88
C ASN A 86 0.67 19.53 -4.19
N MET A 87 0.37 18.76 -5.23
CA MET A 87 1.18 17.60 -5.62
C MET A 87 1.55 17.54 -7.10
N VAL A 88 1.59 18.70 -7.77
CA VAL A 88 1.86 18.82 -9.21
C VAL A 88 3.15 18.09 -9.63
N ALA A 89 4.24 18.22 -8.85
CA ALA A 89 5.52 17.61 -9.18
C ALA A 89 5.42 16.07 -9.19
N LYS A 90 4.78 15.47 -8.16
CA LYS A 90 4.59 14.01 -8.07
C LYS A 90 3.70 13.50 -9.21
N HIS A 91 2.57 14.16 -9.41
CA HIS A 91 1.62 13.80 -10.45
C HIS A 91 2.20 13.89 -11.85
N SER A 92 2.93 14.98 -12.15
CA SER A 92 3.53 15.16 -13.48
C SER A 92 4.58 14.09 -13.80
N ILE A 93 5.41 13.70 -12.81
CA ILE A 93 6.39 12.63 -12.98
C ILE A 93 5.67 11.29 -13.21
N GLU A 94 4.69 10.94 -12.38
CA GLU A 94 3.92 9.70 -12.51
C GLU A 94 3.23 9.61 -13.86
N LYS A 95 2.52 10.67 -14.26
CA LYS A 95 1.81 10.77 -15.54
C LYS A 95 2.76 10.62 -16.73
N ARG A 96 3.88 11.34 -16.73
CA ARG A 96 4.86 11.28 -17.82
C ARG A 96 5.57 9.94 -17.87
N ALA A 97 5.94 9.35 -16.75
CA ALA A 97 6.49 8.01 -16.70
C ALA A 97 5.49 7.00 -17.30
N ALA A 98 4.26 6.99 -16.80
CA ALA A 98 3.20 6.13 -17.32
C ALA A 98 3.03 6.28 -18.85
N GLN A 99 3.01 7.51 -19.37
CA GLN A 99 2.80 7.78 -20.80
C GLN A 99 3.98 7.45 -21.70
N SER A 100 5.20 7.36 -21.17
CA SER A 100 6.44 7.26 -21.97
C SER A 100 7.06 5.88 -22.03
N VAL A 101 6.76 4.99 -21.07
CA VAL A 101 7.36 3.65 -21.00
C VAL A 101 6.78 2.70 -22.05
N ASP A 102 7.52 1.62 -22.33
CA ASP A 102 7.11 0.60 -23.30
C ASP A 102 5.94 -0.23 -22.76
N CYS A 103 5.95 -0.55 -21.45
CA CYS A 103 4.86 -1.25 -20.81
C CYS A 103 4.51 -0.54 -19.49
N PHE A 104 3.21 -0.25 -19.31
CA PHE A 104 2.66 0.34 -18.11
C PHE A 104 1.74 -0.66 -17.41
N THR A 105 1.96 -0.91 -16.12
CA THR A 105 1.18 -1.89 -15.33
C THR A 105 0.64 -1.29 -14.04
N THR A 106 -0.39 -1.93 -13.53
CA THR A 106 -0.94 -1.64 -12.19
C THR A 106 -1.41 -2.92 -11.51
N VAL A 107 -1.86 -2.84 -10.26
CA VAL A 107 -2.12 -4.00 -9.41
C VAL A 107 -3.58 -4.40 -9.28
N SER A 108 -4.52 -3.62 -9.83
CA SER A 108 -5.95 -3.93 -9.78
C SER A 108 -6.74 -3.17 -10.85
N ASP A 109 -7.90 -3.70 -11.22
CA ASP A 109 -8.79 -3.05 -12.19
C ASP A 109 -9.28 -1.69 -11.71
N ILE A 110 -9.48 -1.54 -10.41
CA ILE A 110 -9.90 -0.26 -9.83
C ILE A 110 -8.80 0.79 -9.96
N THR A 111 -7.54 0.40 -9.72
CA THR A 111 -6.39 1.29 -9.96
C THR A 111 -6.19 1.57 -11.45
N ALA A 112 -6.52 0.61 -12.33
CA ALA A 112 -6.46 0.85 -13.77
C ALA A 112 -7.44 1.95 -14.23
N GLN A 113 -8.63 2.00 -13.63
CA GLN A 113 -9.58 3.09 -13.86
C GLN A 113 -9.05 4.45 -13.38
N GLU A 114 -8.38 4.49 -12.22
CA GLU A 114 -7.71 5.70 -11.75
C GLU A 114 -6.59 6.15 -12.70
N CYS A 115 -5.78 5.19 -13.19
CA CYS A 115 -4.71 5.46 -14.14
C CYS A 115 -5.26 6.06 -15.44
N ALA A 116 -6.30 5.48 -15.99
CA ALA A 116 -6.97 6.00 -17.19
C ALA A 116 -7.46 7.44 -16.97
N GLN A 117 -8.09 7.71 -15.83
CA GLN A 117 -8.67 9.01 -15.52
C GLN A 117 -7.59 10.08 -15.20
N PHE A 118 -6.62 9.76 -14.35
CA PHE A 118 -5.67 10.74 -13.83
C PHE A 118 -4.38 10.83 -14.64
N LEU A 119 -3.85 9.69 -15.10
CA LEU A 119 -2.61 9.63 -15.86
C LEU A 119 -2.84 9.69 -17.36
N GLN A 120 -4.11 9.60 -17.80
CA GLN A 120 -4.53 9.59 -19.20
C GLN A 120 -3.84 8.48 -20.01
N ARG A 121 -3.59 7.35 -19.37
CA ARG A 121 -3.15 6.11 -19.98
C ARG A 121 -3.76 4.92 -19.22
N LEU A 122 -4.43 4.05 -19.97
CA LEU A 122 -4.85 2.75 -19.43
C LEU A 122 -3.60 1.86 -19.30
N PRO A 123 -3.43 1.13 -18.19
CA PRO A 123 -2.36 0.13 -18.08
C PRO A 123 -2.48 -0.96 -19.15
N ASP A 124 -1.34 -1.40 -19.65
CA ASP A 124 -1.28 -2.49 -20.65
C ASP A 124 -1.61 -3.84 -19.99
N VAL A 125 -1.25 -4.02 -18.72
CA VAL A 125 -1.53 -5.24 -17.96
C VAL A 125 -1.83 -4.90 -16.50
N VAL A 126 -2.80 -5.61 -15.92
CA VAL A 126 -3.06 -5.62 -14.48
C VAL A 126 -2.36 -6.83 -13.86
N THR A 127 -1.42 -6.56 -12.94
CA THR A 127 -0.60 -7.57 -12.25
C THR A 127 -0.90 -7.53 -10.74
N PRO A 128 -1.88 -8.29 -10.24
CA PRO A 128 -2.21 -8.31 -8.82
C PRO A 128 -1.01 -8.68 -7.95
N ASN A 129 -0.95 -8.10 -6.75
CA ASN A 129 0.08 -8.46 -5.78
C ASN A 129 -0.01 -9.95 -5.44
N GLY A 130 1.15 -10.61 -5.46
CA GLY A 130 1.25 -12.03 -5.12
C GLY A 130 1.11 -12.27 -3.61
N PHE A 131 0.71 -13.48 -3.26
CA PHE A 131 0.71 -13.98 -1.90
C PHE A 131 1.38 -15.37 -1.88
N GLU A 132 2.37 -15.54 -1.02
CA GLU A 132 3.08 -16.80 -0.85
C GLU A 132 2.34 -17.69 0.14
N LYS A 133 1.77 -18.79 -0.35
CA LYS A 133 0.94 -19.70 0.48
C LYS A 133 1.77 -20.43 1.55
N ASP A 134 3.04 -20.66 1.30
CA ASP A 134 3.93 -21.42 2.20
C ASP A 134 4.22 -20.68 3.51
N PHE A 135 3.92 -19.38 3.55
CA PHE A 135 3.96 -18.59 4.77
C PHE A 135 2.96 -19.09 5.83
N ILE A 136 1.89 -19.75 5.42
CA ILE A 136 0.87 -20.27 6.34
C ILE A 136 1.15 -21.74 6.62
N PRO A 137 1.45 -22.13 7.88
CA PRO A 137 1.62 -23.54 8.24
C PRO A 137 0.36 -24.36 7.93
N ASN A 138 0.55 -25.62 7.55
CA ASN A 138 -0.55 -26.53 7.21
C ASN A 138 -0.87 -27.54 8.34
N GLY A 139 -2.08 -28.10 8.35
CA GLY A 139 -2.50 -29.21 9.18
C GLY A 139 -2.35 -28.96 10.69
N LEU A 140 -1.69 -29.86 11.40
CA LEU A 140 -1.48 -29.76 12.86
C LEU A 140 -0.60 -28.57 13.23
N ASN A 141 0.36 -28.21 12.41
CA ASN A 141 1.23 -27.04 12.64
C ASN A 141 0.43 -25.74 12.60
N TYR A 142 -0.52 -25.62 11.68
CA TYR A 142 -1.46 -24.50 11.64
C TYR A 142 -2.25 -24.36 12.95
N ARG A 143 -2.83 -25.47 13.43
CA ARG A 143 -3.62 -25.46 14.68
C ARG A 143 -2.78 -25.03 15.89
N ARG A 144 -1.55 -25.55 16.00
CA ARG A 144 -0.61 -25.19 17.08
C ARG A 144 -0.19 -23.72 16.99
N ALA A 145 0.20 -23.26 15.82
CA ALA A 145 0.59 -21.88 15.59
C ALA A 145 -0.57 -20.90 15.89
N ARG A 146 -1.78 -21.22 15.43
CA ARG A 146 -2.98 -20.43 15.70
C ARG A 146 -3.30 -20.37 17.20
N LYS A 147 -3.22 -21.50 17.91
CA LYS A 147 -3.45 -21.54 19.37
C LYS A 147 -2.44 -20.65 20.09
N LYS A 148 -1.15 -20.82 19.81
CA LYS A 148 -0.07 -20.02 20.40
C LYS A 148 -0.24 -18.54 20.11
N ALA A 149 -0.54 -18.15 18.86
CA ALA A 149 -0.78 -16.76 18.49
C ALA A 149 -1.98 -16.15 19.24
N ARG A 150 -3.06 -16.93 19.38
CA ARG A 150 -4.24 -16.51 20.14
C ARG A 150 -3.91 -16.28 21.63
N GLU A 151 -3.20 -17.19 22.26
CA GLU A 151 -2.75 -17.07 23.65
C GLU A 151 -1.89 -15.82 23.83
N THR A 152 -0.95 -15.57 22.92
CA THR A 152 -0.11 -14.35 22.94
C THR A 152 -0.97 -13.08 22.86
N LEU A 153 -1.93 -13.02 21.94
CA LEU A 153 -2.80 -11.84 21.78
C LEU A 153 -3.70 -11.62 23.00
N LEU A 154 -4.23 -12.67 23.60
CA LEU A 154 -5.03 -12.57 24.81
C LEU A 154 -4.20 -12.05 25.98
N ASN A 155 -2.99 -12.60 26.19
CA ASN A 155 -2.09 -12.12 27.24
C ASN A 155 -1.73 -10.62 27.06
N VAL A 156 -1.47 -10.19 25.84
CA VAL A 156 -1.24 -8.76 25.55
C VAL A 156 -2.48 -7.93 25.91
N ALA A 157 -3.67 -8.40 25.52
CA ALA A 157 -4.90 -7.69 25.82
C ALA A 157 -5.15 -7.60 27.33
N GLU A 158 -5.00 -8.69 28.09
CA GLU A 158 -5.16 -8.73 29.54
C GLU A 158 -4.22 -7.76 30.26
N ASN A 159 -2.94 -7.77 29.85
CA ASN A 159 -1.94 -6.86 30.43
C ASN A 159 -2.23 -5.39 30.14
N LEU A 160 -2.73 -5.09 28.93
CA LEU A 160 -3.09 -3.72 28.55
C LEU A 160 -4.39 -3.22 29.20
N LEU A 161 -5.35 -4.12 29.39
CA LEU A 161 -6.68 -3.79 29.93
C LEU A 161 -6.72 -3.88 31.48
N GLY A 162 -5.76 -4.58 32.08
CA GLY A 162 -5.70 -4.81 33.51
C GLY A 162 -6.78 -5.74 34.06
N HIS A 163 -7.43 -6.53 33.21
CA HIS A 163 -8.44 -7.51 33.61
C HIS A 163 -8.44 -8.75 32.69
N PHE A 164 -8.99 -9.84 33.20
CA PHE A 164 -9.13 -11.11 32.48
C PHE A 164 -10.00 -10.95 31.22
N VAL A 165 -9.59 -11.58 30.12
CA VAL A 165 -10.33 -11.67 28.86
C VAL A 165 -10.71 -13.13 28.62
N HIS A 166 -11.99 -13.40 28.41
CA HIS A 166 -12.45 -14.79 28.20
C HIS A 166 -11.74 -15.46 27.02
N PRO A 167 -11.26 -16.70 27.17
CA PRO A 167 -10.54 -17.42 26.09
C PRO A 167 -11.32 -17.54 24.77
N ASP A 168 -12.65 -17.48 24.80
CA ASP A 168 -13.53 -17.52 23.64
C ASP A 168 -13.81 -16.16 23.02
N ALA A 169 -13.24 -15.08 23.54
CA ALA A 169 -13.40 -13.72 23.00
C ALA A 169 -13.11 -13.69 21.50
N LEU A 170 -13.88 -12.93 20.74
CA LEU A 170 -13.63 -12.73 19.32
C LEU A 170 -12.46 -11.74 19.18
N LEU A 171 -11.37 -12.20 18.56
CA LEU A 171 -10.24 -11.33 18.24
C LEU A 171 -10.41 -10.79 16.82
N VAL A 172 -10.48 -9.48 16.68
CA VAL A 172 -10.56 -8.80 15.40
C VAL A 172 -9.41 -7.80 15.29
N GLY A 173 -8.89 -7.59 14.09
CA GLY A 173 -7.73 -6.71 13.94
C GLY A 173 -7.69 -6.02 12.60
N ILE A 174 -7.13 -4.82 12.59
CA ILE A 174 -6.73 -4.09 11.39
C ILE A 174 -5.25 -3.76 11.49
N SER A 175 -4.53 -3.87 10.38
CA SER A 175 -3.14 -3.46 10.29
C SER A 175 -2.88 -2.69 9.00
N GLY A 176 -1.90 -1.80 9.02
CA GLY A 176 -1.55 -1.02 7.86
C GLY A 176 -0.73 0.21 8.20
N ARG A 177 -0.49 1.07 7.21
CA ARG A 177 0.17 2.36 7.45
C ARG A 177 -0.75 3.32 8.20
N TYR A 178 -0.17 4.32 8.86
CA TYR A 178 -0.92 5.37 9.56
C TYR A 178 -1.63 6.31 8.57
N GLU A 179 -2.65 5.78 7.91
CA GLU A 179 -3.49 6.48 6.92
C GLU A 179 -4.97 6.26 7.28
N TYR A 180 -5.49 7.10 8.18
CA TYR A 180 -6.78 6.92 8.84
C TYR A 180 -7.93 6.60 7.87
N LYS A 181 -8.08 7.38 6.79
CA LYS A 181 -9.10 7.18 5.76
C LYS A 181 -8.75 6.09 4.76
N ASN A 182 -7.54 6.15 4.18
CA ASN A 182 -7.13 5.24 3.11
C ASN A 182 -7.01 3.78 3.54
N LYS A 183 -6.85 3.52 4.85
CA LYS A 183 -6.77 2.17 5.42
C LYS A 183 -8.06 1.72 6.09
N GLY A 184 -9.11 2.55 6.05
CA GLY A 184 -10.40 2.22 6.62
C GLY A 184 -10.40 2.08 8.13
N ILE A 185 -9.48 2.76 8.83
CA ILE A 185 -9.40 2.73 10.30
C ILE A 185 -10.67 3.32 10.88
N ASP A 186 -11.17 4.41 10.29
CA ASP A 186 -12.44 5.03 10.64
C ASP A 186 -13.62 4.05 10.48
N VAL A 187 -13.69 3.34 9.36
CA VAL A 187 -14.73 2.33 9.09
C VAL A 187 -14.66 1.20 10.11
N PHE A 188 -13.44 0.76 10.47
CA PHE A 188 -13.23 -0.27 11.48
C PHE A 188 -13.75 0.18 12.87
N ILE A 189 -13.43 1.41 13.28
CA ILE A 189 -13.90 1.98 14.55
C ILE A 189 -15.43 2.11 14.55
N ASP A 190 -16.03 2.63 13.48
CA ASP A 190 -17.47 2.74 13.34
C ASP A 190 -18.16 1.37 13.37
N ALA A 191 -17.55 0.35 12.76
CA ALA A 191 -18.06 -1.01 12.80
C ALA A 191 -18.04 -1.59 14.21
N LEU A 192 -16.99 -1.34 14.99
CA LEU A 192 -16.89 -1.75 16.38
C LEU A 192 -17.93 -1.06 17.26
N ASP A 193 -18.19 0.24 17.06
CA ASP A 193 -19.25 0.95 17.81
C ASP A 193 -20.64 0.39 17.49
N ARG A 194 -20.90 0.06 16.23
CA ARG A 194 -22.16 -0.60 15.84
C ARG A 194 -22.28 -1.99 16.46
N LEU A 195 -21.19 -2.78 16.41
CA LEU A 195 -21.14 -4.12 16.97
C LEU A 195 -21.45 -4.11 18.48
N ARG A 196 -20.87 -3.16 19.23
CA ARG A 196 -21.13 -2.97 20.67
C ARG A 196 -22.61 -2.76 21.00
N ARG A 197 -23.37 -2.19 20.08
CA ARG A 197 -24.81 -1.89 20.26
C ARG A 197 -25.72 -3.06 19.87
N MET A 198 -25.15 -4.17 19.36
CA MET A 198 -25.94 -5.32 18.94
C MET A 198 -26.32 -6.21 20.15
N PRO A 199 -27.62 -6.39 20.44
CA PRO A 199 -28.05 -7.14 21.63
C PRO A 199 -27.75 -8.64 21.54
N GLN A 200 -27.45 -9.16 20.35
CA GLN A 200 -27.17 -10.58 20.13
C GLN A 200 -25.69 -10.95 20.33
N LEU A 201 -24.86 -9.99 20.67
CA LEU A 201 -23.42 -10.25 20.88
C LEU A 201 -23.24 -10.98 22.23
N SER A 202 -22.99 -12.28 22.17
CA SER A 202 -22.85 -13.13 23.36
C SER A 202 -21.39 -13.33 23.80
N LYS A 203 -20.43 -12.77 23.07
CA LYS A 203 -18.99 -12.91 23.35
C LYS A 203 -18.31 -11.56 23.44
N ASP A 204 -17.28 -11.50 24.28
CA ASP A 204 -16.39 -10.35 24.29
C ASP A 204 -15.69 -10.21 22.93
N VAL A 205 -15.45 -8.97 22.53
CA VAL A 205 -14.71 -8.63 21.32
C VAL A 205 -13.47 -7.82 21.70
N VAL A 206 -12.32 -8.35 21.36
CA VAL A 206 -11.04 -7.66 21.51
C VAL A 206 -10.56 -7.18 20.15
N ALA A 207 -10.43 -5.88 19.99
CA ALA A 207 -10.02 -5.24 18.75
C ALA A 207 -8.56 -4.76 18.83
N PHE A 208 -7.76 -5.17 17.85
CA PHE A 208 -6.37 -4.76 17.72
C PHE A 208 -6.22 -3.80 16.54
N ILE A 209 -5.69 -2.60 16.79
CA ILE A 209 -5.31 -1.63 15.76
C ILE A 209 -3.78 -1.61 15.69
N MET A 210 -3.23 -2.39 14.75
CA MET A 210 -1.79 -2.60 14.60
C MET A 210 -1.21 -1.69 13.52
N ILE A 211 -0.90 -0.46 13.90
CA ILE A 211 -0.46 0.58 12.97
C ILE A 211 0.87 1.15 13.47
N PRO A 212 1.94 1.09 12.65
CA PRO A 212 3.19 1.75 12.99
C PRO A 212 2.97 3.26 13.07
N ALA A 213 3.35 3.84 14.19
CA ALA A 213 3.26 5.26 14.45
C ALA A 213 4.59 5.81 14.95
N TRP A 214 4.80 7.12 14.81
CA TRP A 214 5.93 7.80 15.40
C TRP A 214 5.67 7.97 16.90
N ILE A 215 6.23 7.06 17.71
CA ILE A 215 6.10 7.06 19.15
C ILE A 215 7.48 7.12 19.80
N LYS A 216 7.57 7.69 21.00
CA LYS A 216 8.83 7.74 21.77
C LYS A 216 9.16 6.39 22.43
N GLY A 217 8.19 5.53 22.61
CA GLY A 217 8.31 4.22 23.25
C GLY A 217 6.95 3.66 23.63
N PRO A 218 6.88 2.45 24.17
CA PRO A 218 5.66 1.92 24.76
C PRO A 218 5.25 2.74 25.98
N ARG A 219 3.98 2.67 26.34
CA ARG A 219 3.45 3.34 27.53
C ARG A 219 4.13 2.78 28.78
N GLU A 220 4.43 3.66 29.77
CA GLU A 220 5.13 3.27 31.01
C GLU A 220 4.31 2.29 31.85
N ASP A 221 2.98 2.48 31.92
CA ASP A 221 2.07 1.58 32.61
C ASP A 221 2.05 0.17 32.00
N TRP A 222 2.19 0.05 30.68
CA TRP A 222 2.33 -1.24 30.02
C TRP A 222 3.69 -1.90 30.29
N GLN A 223 4.78 -1.13 30.26
CA GLN A 223 6.10 -1.67 30.59
C GLN A 223 6.18 -2.21 32.01
N SER A 224 5.42 -1.61 32.93
CA SER A 224 5.35 -2.05 34.32
C SER A 224 4.46 -3.28 34.54
N ALA A 225 3.59 -3.63 33.56
CA ALA A 225 2.69 -4.77 33.61
C ALA A 225 3.26 -6.04 32.94
N LEU A 226 4.37 -5.91 32.20
CA LEU A 226 5.10 -7.02 31.57
C LEU A 226 6.13 -7.63 32.53
#